data_d835ff5a76fb2611c02b3d43f2ae15f6
#
_entry.id   d835ff5a76fb2611c02b3d43f2ae15f6
#
_cell.length_a   1.000
_cell.length_b   1.000
_cell.length_c   1.000
_cell.angle_alpha   90.00
_cell.angle_beta   90.00
_cell.angle_gamma   90.00
#
_symmetry.space_group_name_H-M   'P 1'
#
loop_
_entity.id
_entity.type
_entity.pdbx_description
1 polymer ?
#
loop_
_entity_poly.entity_id
_entity_poly.type
_entity_poly.pdbx_seq_one_letter_code
_entity_poly.pdbx_strand_id
1 'polypeptide(L)'
;MINFPLQISNMKSSKSFLALILSIITLTNYAQHNGMKLVWSDEFNYKGLPDSTKWGYDVGGHGWGNDEKQFYTSKELKNARVENGKLIIETHKERIGENNFSSARLVTKGKGDWKYGRIEVKAKLPKGLGTWPAIWMLASTKELKWPDDGEIDIMEHVGFDQGVIHASTHCKKYYHVIGTQKTAVTTVADCSEKFYVYTMEWNADSICMFIDQKKYFTVTNEHTGNDAWPFDKPFHLLLNIAVGGFWGGAKGIDDNILPQKMEIDYVRVYQEK
;
A
#
# COMPACT_ATOMS: atom_id res chain seq x y z
N MET A 1 -45.23 54.70 -46.62
CA MET A 1 -44.47 54.32 -45.43
C MET A 1 -44.83 52.87 -45.16
N ILE A 2 -43.99 51.95 -45.51
CA ILE A 2 -44.24 50.50 -45.34
C ILE A 2 -43.18 50.00 -44.34
N ASN A 3 -43.63 49.56 -43.16
CA ASN A 3 -42.78 48.99 -42.10
C ASN A 3 -42.62 47.49 -42.38
N PHE A 4 -41.38 47.01 -42.47
CA PHE A 4 -41.02 45.60 -42.42
C PHE A 4 -40.48 45.25 -41.02
N PRO A 5 -40.93 44.17 -40.36
CA PRO A 5 -40.34 43.71 -39.13
C PRO A 5 -39.12 42.80 -39.40
N LEU A 6 -37.99 43.05 -38.70
CA LEU A 6 -36.83 42.17 -38.65
C LEU A 6 -37.18 40.88 -37.88
N GLN A 7 -36.97 39.74 -38.51
CA GLN A 7 -37.02 38.46 -37.87
C GLN A 7 -35.64 38.13 -37.28
N ILE A 8 -35.57 38.01 -35.96
CA ILE A 8 -34.36 37.56 -35.26
C ILE A 8 -34.46 36.02 -35.16
N SER A 9 -33.58 35.31 -35.89
CA SER A 9 -33.48 33.87 -35.79
C SER A 9 -32.67 33.47 -34.52
N ASN A 10 -33.32 32.67 -33.67
CA ASN A 10 -32.69 32.10 -32.48
C ASN A 10 -31.65 31.01 -32.89
N MET A 11 -30.37 31.34 -32.71
CA MET A 11 -29.30 30.34 -32.73
C MET A 11 -29.30 29.58 -31.41
N LYS A 12 -29.74 28.31 -31.43
CA LYS A 12 -29.53 27.36 -30.34
C LYS A 12 -28.07 26.98 -30.32
N SER A 13 -27.30 27.57 -29.41
CA SER A 13 -25.89 27.26 -29.14
C SER A 13 -25.75 25.85 -28.56
N SER A 14 -24.88 25.07 -29.15
CA SER A 14 -24.55 23.69 -28.85
C SER A 14 -23.86 23.57 -27.49
N LYS A 15 -24.53 22.95 -26.53
CA LYS A 15 -23.91 22.49 -25.24
C LYS A 15 -23.26 21.10 -25.34
N SER A 16 -23.08 20.56 -26.55
CA SER A 16 -22.63 19.18 -26.76
C SER A 16 -21.12 19.01 -27.01
N PHE A 17 -20.35 20.10 -27.09
CA PHE A 17 -18.92 20.00 -27.41
C PHE A 17 -17.96 19.99 -26.22
N LEU A 18 -18.47 20.30 -25.01
CA LEU A 18 -17.60 20.38 -23.81
C LEU A 18 -17.47 19.05 -23.05
N ALA A 19 -18.35 18.08 -23.28
CA ALA A 19 -18.31 16.78 -22.59
C ALA A 19 -17.31 15.79 -23.20
N LEU A 20 -16.88 15.99 -24.45
CA LEU A 20 -15.96 15.07 -25.15
C LEU A 20 -14.49 15.35 -24.86
N ILE A 21 -14.15 16.52 -24.38
CA ILE A 21 -12.75 16.90 -24.09
C ILE A 21 -12.31 16.45 -22.70
N LEU A 22 -13.25 16.29 -21.75
CA LEU A 22 -12.92 15.86 -20.37
C LEU A 22 -12.60 14.35 -20.24
N SER A 23 -13.07 13.52 -21.20
CA SER A 23 -12.80 12.07 -21.18
C SER A 23 -11.45 11.66 -21.79
N ILE A 24 -10.77 12.56 -22.50
CA ILE A 24 -9.47 12.27 -23.16
C ILE A 24 -8.28 12.58 -22.24
N ILE A 25 -8.47 13.44 -21.23
CA ILE A 25 -7.37 13.86 -20.32
C ILE A 25 -7.03 12.78 -19.27
N THR A 26 -7.94 11.82 -19.00
CA THR A 26 -7.69 10.74 -18.04
C THR A 26 -6.90 9.56 -18.59
N LEU A 27 -6.69 9.47 -19.91
CA LEU A 27 -5.99 8.36 -20.56
C LEU A 27 -4.49 8.61 -20.80
N THR A 28 -3.98 9.82 -20.58
CA THR A 28 -2.60 10.18 -20.97
C THR A 28 -1.58 10.10 -19.82
N ASN A 29 -2.00 9.87 -18.58
CA ASN A 29 -1.07 9.74 -17.45
C ASN A 29 -0.49 8.33 -17.23
N TYR A 30 -0.84 7.34 -18.06
CA TYR A 30 -0.31 5.98 -17.98
C TYR A 30 1.03 5.75 -18.70
N ALA A 31 1.59 6.77 -19.30
CA ALA A 31 2.63 6.59 -20.33
C ALA A 31 3.98 7.18 -19.97
N GLN A 32 4.49 7.07 -18.75
CA GLN A 32 5.91 7.42 -18.56
C GLN A 32 6.55 6.79 -17.33
N HIS A 33 6.67 5.46 -17.31
CA HIS A 33 7.57 4.77 -16.41
C HIS A 33 8.67 4.07 -17.22
N ASN A 34 9.63 4.84 -17.79
CA ASN A 34 10.89 4.35 -18.38
C ASN A 34 10.79 3.03 -19.17
N GLY A 35 9.75 2.86 -20.01
CA GLY A 35 9.54 1.63 -20.78
C GLY A 35 8.79 0.50 -20.06
N MET A 36 8.48 0.63 -18.78
CA MET A 36 7.67 -0.35 -18.05
C MET A 36 6.20 -0.28 -18.44
N LYS A 37 5.52 -1.44 -18.46
CA LYS A 37 4.07 -1.56 -18.68
C LYS A 37 3.35 -1.86 -17.39
N LEU A 38 2.15 -1.30 -17.24
CA LEU A 38 1.21 -1.72 -16.20
C LEU A 38 0.81 -3.17 -16.46
N VAL A 39 1.14 -4.07 -15.51
CA VAL A 39 0.85 -5.51 -15.58
C VAL A 39 -0.24 -5.93 -14.62
N TRP A 40 -0.47 -5.16 -13.56
CA TRP A 40 -1.52 -5.41 -12.58
C TRP A 40 -1.91 -4.10 -11.91
N SER A 41 -3.20 -3.95 -11.62
CA SER A 41 -3.68 -2.85 -10.78
C SER A 41 -4.98 -3.17 -10.05
N ASP A 42 -5.23 -2.43 -8.97
CA ASP A 42 -6.55 -2.25 -8.41
C ASP A 42 -6.77 -0.76 -8.15
N GLU A 43 -7.73 -0.19 -8.87
CA GLU A 43 -8.12 1.23 -8.77
C GLU A 43 -9.32 1.42 -7.83
N PHE A 44 -9.80 0.34 -7.20
CA PHE A 44 -10.91 0.30 -6.25
C PHE A 44 -12.20 0.99 -6.71
N ASN A 45 -12.47 0.94 -8.03
CA ASN A 45 -13.66 1.53 -8.67
C ASN A 45 -14.92 0.66 -8.54
N TYR A 46 -15.10 0.02 -7.38
CA TYR A 46 -16.23 -0.82 -7.04
C TYR A 46 -16.63 -0.59 -5.57
N LYS A 47 -17.60 -1.35 -5.05
CA LYS A 47 -18.04 -1.26 -3.65
C LYS A 47 -18.19 -2.66 -3.05
N GLY A 48 -17.85 -2.82 -1.79
CA GLY A 48 -17.99 -4.05 -1.04
C GLY A 48 -16.66 -4.62 -0.55
N LEU A 49 -16.53 -5.94 -0.56
CA LEU A 49 -15.27 -6.60 -0.19
C LEU A 49 -14.21 -6.40 -1.27
N PRO A 50 -12.92 -6.37 -0.90
CA PRO A 50 -11.82 -6.44 -1.85
C PRO A 50 -12.01 -7.58 -2.86
N ASP A 51 -11.68 -7.31 -4.13
CA ASP A 51 -11.83 -8.27 -5.23
C ASP A 51 -11.04 -9.56 -4.95
N SER A 52 -11.76 -10.66 -4.77
CA SER A 52 -11.18 -11.96 -4.43
C SER A 52 -10.29 -12.57 -5.53
N THR A 53 -10.33 -12.04 -6.75
CA THR A 53 -9.40 -12.43 -7.82
C THR A 53 -8.03 -11.79 -7.67
N LYS A 54 -7.94 -10.69 -6.91
CA LYS A 54 -6.74 -9.89 -6.67
C LYS A 54 -6.21 -10.03 -5.24
N TRP A 55 -7.11 -10.17 -4.26
CA TRP A 55 -6.79 -10.13 -2.84
C TRP A 55 -7.19 -11.42 -2.13
N GLY A 56 -6.31 -11.89 -1.27
CA GLY A 56 -6.54 -12.86 -0.22
C GLY A 56 -6.46 -12.21 1.15
N TYR A 57 -6.56 -13.02 2.19
CA TYR A 57 -6.47 -12.59 3.59
C TYR A 57 -5.54 -13.53 4.35
N ASP A 58 -4.63 -12.97 5.14
CA ASP A 58 -4.01 -13.68 6.23
C ASP A 58 -4.90 -13.51 7.48
N VAL A 59 -5.21 -14.60 8.16
CA VAL A 59 -6.20 -14.63 9.25
C VAL A 59 -5.58 -15.17 10.53
N GLY A 60 -5.90 -14.55 11.65
CA GLY A 60 -5.49 -15.03 12.97
C GLY A 60 -5.00 -13.93 13.88
N GLY A 61 -4.74 -14.33 15.15
CA GLY A 61 -4.35 -13.41 16.23
C GLY A 61 -3.22 -13.95 17.09
N HIS A 62 -2.28 -14.71 16.50
CA HIS A 62 -1.18 -15.37 17.20
C HIS A 62 0.06 -14.47 17.40
N GLY A 63 -0.11 -13.13 17.28
CA GLY A 63 0.96 -12.14 17.48
C GLY A 63 1.91 -11.96 16.28
N TRP A 64 1.77 -12.75 15.21
CA TRP A 64 2.46 -12.60 13.91
C TRP A 64 3.99 -12.46 14.00
N GLY A 65 4.59 -13.02 15.05
CA GLY A 65 6.04 -12.94 15.31
C GLY A 65 6.50 -11.67 16.02
N ASN A 66 5.60 -10.68 16.19
CA ASN A 66 5.91 -9.35 16.73
C ASN A 66 5.13 -9.00 18.00
N ASP A 67 4.46 -9.97 18.64
CA ASP A 67 3.56 -9.76 19.79
C ASP A 67 2.41 -8.78 19.48
N GLU A 68 1.95 -8.75 18.22
CA GLU A 68 0.84 -7.92 17.76
C GLU A 68 -0.47 -8.32 18.45
N LYS A 69 -1.32 -7.35 18.77
CA LYS A 69 -2.48 -7.54 19.63
C LYS A 69 -3.81 -7.70 18.90
N GLN A 70 -3.86 -7.45 17.61
CA GLN A 70 -5.07 -7.62 16.80
C GLN A 70 -5.26 -9.06 16.31
N PHE A 71 -6.53 -9.39 16.06
CA PHE A 71 -6.91 -10.50 15.20
C PHE A 71 -7.15 -9.97 13.78
N TYR A 72 -6.45 -10.50 12.79
CA TYR A 72 -6.76 -10.22 11.38
C TYR A 72 -7.93 -11.06 10.91
N THR A 73 -8.98 -10.39 10.46
CA THR A 73 -10.23 -11.00 10.00
C THR A 73 -10.21 -11.30 8.51
N SER A 74 -11.18 -12.08 8.04
CA SER A 74 -11.40 -12.37 6.63
C SER A 74 -12.81 -11.98 6.23
N LYS A 75 -12.94 -11.23 5.13
CA LYS A 75 -14.23 -10.84 4.54
C LYS A 75 -15.16 -10.06 5.48
N GLU A 76 -14.59 -9.37 6.45
CA GLU A 76 -15.33 -8.48 7.34
C GLU A 76 -15.28 -7.04 6.81
N LEU A 77 -16.44 -6.54 6.35
CA LEU A 77 -16.56 -5.20 5.77
C LEU A 77 -16.10 -4.07 6.69
N LYS A 78 -16.15 -4.26 8.00
CA LYS A 78 -15.66 -3.26 8.95
C LYS A 78 -14.14 -3.16 8.96
N ASN A 79 -13.41 -4.27 8.70
CA ASN A 79 -11.95 -4.28 8.72
C ASN A 79 -11.33 -4.09 7.33
N ALA A 80 -12.02 -4.57 6.26
CA ALA A 80 -11.55 -4.35 4.88
C ALA A 80 -12.74 -4.17 3.94
N ARG A 81 -12.82 -3.04 3.28
CA ARG A 81 -13.86 -2.72 2.31
C ARG A 81 -13.39 -1.76 1.24
N VAL A 82 -14.06 -1.82 0.10
CA VAL A 82 -13.93 -0.82 -0.95
C VAL A 82 -15.16 0.07 -0.93
N GLU A 83 -14.93 1.36 -0.77
CA GLU A 83 -15.97 2.39 -0.79
C GLU A 83 -15.42 3.74 -1.27
N ASN A 84 -16.24 4.49 -1.98
CA ASN A 84 -15.90 5.83 -2.49
C ASN A 84 -14.58 5.87 -3.28
N GLY A 85 -14.33 4.84 -4.10
CA GLY A 85 -13.13 4.73 -4.93
C GLY A 85 -11.84 4.45 -4.14
N LYS A 86 -11.92 3.81 -2.97
CA LYS A 86 -10.77 3.51 -2.12
C LYS A 86 -10.92 2.16 -1.44
N LEU A 87 -9.82 1.47 -1.25
CA LEU A 87 -9.72 0.41 -0.26
C LEU A 87 -9.52 1.03 1.13
N ILE A 88 -10.32 0.60 2.08
CA ILE A 88 -10.21 0.95 3.49
C ILE A 88 -9.79 -0.29 4.26
N ILE A 89 -8.65 -0.22 4.94
CA ILE A 89 -8.26 -1.17 5.99
C ILE A 89 -8.46 -0.45 7.32
N GLU A 90 -9.26 -1.02 8.21
CA GLU A 90 -9.68 -0.34 9.44
C GLU A 90 -9.50 -1.25 10.65
N THR A 91 -8.86 -0.72 11.70
CA THR A 91 -8.68 -1.42 12.97
C THR A 91 -9.66 -0.91 14.02
N HIS A 92 -10.20 -1.84 14.80
CA HIS A 92 -11.20 -1.56 15.83
C HIS A 92 -10.79 -2.11 17.19
N LYS A 93 -11.24 -1.45 18.27
CA LYS A 93 -11.30 -2.05 19.60
C LYS A 93 -12.46 -3.03 19.64
N GLU A 94 -12.14 -4.29 19.48
CA GLU A 94 -13.11 -5.38 19.41
C GLU A 94 -12.48 -6.68 19.84
N ARG A 95 -13.15 -7.40 20.74
CA ARG A 95 -12.66 -8.69 21.22
C ARG A 95 -13.01 -9.82 20.25
N ILE A 96 -11.98 -10.52 19.76
CA ILE A 96 -12.10 -11.75 18.97
C ILE A 96 -11.19 -12.81 19.62
N GLY A 97 -11.80 -13.80 20.27
CA GLY A 97 -11.04 -14.75 21.10
C GLY A 97 -10.30 -14.06 22.24
N GLU A 98 -8.99 -14.17 22.24
CA GLU A 98 -8.11 -13.53 23.24
C GLU A 98 -7.60 -12.16 22.80
N ASN A 99 -7.79 -11.77 21.53
CA ASN A 99 -7.36 -10.49 21.00
C ASN A 99 -8.40 -9.41 21.29
N ASN A 100 -7.94 -8.23 21.70
CA ASN A 100 -8.81 -7.10 22.04
C ASN A 100 -9.01 -6.11 20.90
N PHE A 101 -8.41 -6.38 19.75
CA PHE A 101 -8.49 -5.55 18.55
C PHE A 101 -8.74 -6.43 17.33
N SER A 102 -9.45 -5.88 16.36
CA SER A 102 -9.61 -6.47 15.02
C SER A 102 -9.00 -5.58 13.95
N SER A 103 -8.50 -6.18 12.88
CA SER A 103 -7.96 -5.50 11.69
C SER A 103 -8.04 -6.41 10.47
N ALA A 104 -7.44 -6.00 9.35
CA ALA A 104 -7.27 -6.86 8.19
C ALA A 104 -5.82 -6.84 7.70
N ARG A 105 -5.37 -7.98 7.17
CA ARG A 105 -4.13 -8.15 6.44
C ARG A 105 -4.45 -8.76 5.08
N LEU A 106 -4.43 -7.90 4.06
CA LEU A 106 -4.68 -8.28 2.68
C LEU A 106 -3.39 -8.73 2.00
N VAL A 107 -3.48 -9.74 1.16
CA VAL A 107 -2.33 -10.31 0.46
C VAL A 107 -2.65 -10.57 -1.01
N THR A 108 -1.66 -10.40 -1.89
CA THR A 108 -1.79 -10.77 -3.31
C THR A 108 -1.25 -12.16 -3.63
N LYS A 109 -0.80 -12.94 -2.66
CA LYS A 109 -0.18 -14.27 -2.86
C LYS A 109 -1.00 -15.18 -3.76
N GLY A 110 -0.40 -15.69 -4.84
CA GLY A 110 -1.06 -16.54 -5.83
C GLY A 110 -2.03 -15.81 -6.76
N LYS A 111 -2.12 -14.48 -6.66
CA LYS A 111 -3.00 -13.59 -7.47
C LYS A 111 -2.23 -12.44 -8.10
N GLY A 112 -1.09 -12.12 -7.52
CA GLY A 112 -0.16 -11.09 -7.91
C GLY A 112 1.17 -11.37 -7.23
N ASP A 113 1.98 -12.21 -7.86
CA ASP A 113 3.33 -12.56 -7.45
C ASP A 113 4.28 -12.03 -8.52
N TRP A 114 5.13 -11.08 -8.16
CA TRP A 114 6.00 -10.40 -9.13
C TRP A 114 7.46 -10.60 -8.77
N LYS A 115 8.28 -10.75 -9.78
CA LYS A 115 9.73 -10.64 -9.67
C LYS A 115 10.14 -9.39 -10.43
N TYR A 116 10.72 -8.42 -9.71
CA TYR A 116 11.14 -7.13 -10.22
C TYR A 116 9.99 -6.24 -10.72
N GLY A 117 10.30 -5.00 -10.94
CA GLY A 117 9.36 -3.99 -11.43
C GLY A 117 9.23 -2.79 -10.53
N ARG A 118 8.20 -2.00 -10.79
CA ARG A 118 7.80 -0.84 -10.00
C ARG A 118 6.44 -1.10 -9.39
N ILE A 119 6.33 -0.95 -8.08
CA ILE A 119 5.10 -1.11 -7.32
C ILE A 119 4.75 0.25 -6.71
N GLU A 120 3.53 0.71 -6.93
CA GLU A 120 3.00 1.96 -6.41
C GLU A 120 1.76 1.69 -5.57
N VAL A 121 1.75 2.22 -4.36
CA VAL A 121 0.58 2.25 -3.48
C VAL A 121 0.32 3.68 -3.07
N LYS A 122 -0.80 4.26 -3.51
CA LYS A 122 -1.20 5.59 -3.09
C LYS A 122 -2.09 5.49 -1.87
N ALA A 123 -1.57 5.91 -0.74
CA ALA A 123 -2.22 5.71 0.55
C ALA A 123 -2.16 6.94 1.45
N LYS A 124 -3.15 7.02 2.35
CA LYS A 124 -3.20 7.90 3.51
C LYS A 124 -3.19 7.02 4.76
N LEU A 125 -2.28 7.27 5.68
CA LEU A 125 -1.98 6.41 6.81
C LEU A 125 -2.88 6.69 8.02
N PRO A 126 -3.11 5.70 8.91
CA PRO A 126 -3.70 5.93 10.22
C PRO A 126 -2.75 6.74 11.11
N LYS A 127 -3.27 7.21 12.24
CA LYS A 127 -2.49 7.90 13.27
C LYS A 127 -2.79 7.35 14.65
N GLY A 128 -1.94 7.70 15.59
CA GLY A 128 -2.21 7.50 17.02
C GLY A 128 -1.51 6.27 17.63
N LEU A 129 -1.29 6.40 18.91
CA LEU A 129 -0.46 5.50 19.72
C LEU A 129 -0.94 4.05 19.64
N GLY A 130 -0.06 3.17 19.23
CA GLY A 130 -0.31 1.74 19.09
C GLY A 130 -0.67 1.28 17.69
N THR A 131 -0.88 2.19 16.71
CA THR A 131 -1.08 1.78 15.29
C THR A 131 0.27 1.50 14.62
N TRP A 132 0.27 0.48 13.75
CA TRP A 132 1.43 0.10 12.93
C TRP A 132 0.95 -0.34 11.54
N PRO A 133 0.68 0.61 10.63
CA PRO A 133 0.38 0.31 9.23
C PRO A 133 1.64 -0.10 8.47
N ALA A 134 1.46 -1.02 7.51
CA ALA A 134 2.53 -1.47 6.62
C ALA A 134 2.04 -1.70 5.18
N ILE A 135 2.92 -1.35 4.24
CA ILE A 135 2.89 -1.70 2.82
C ILE A 135 4.20 -2.43 2.56
N TRP A 136 4.16 -3.72 2.35
CA TRP A 136 5.34 -4.57 2.36
C TRP A 136 5.20 -5.82 1.51
N MET A 137 6.25 -6.59 1.34
CA MET A 137 6.26 -7.79 0.51
C MET A 137 7.00 -8.94 1.17
N LEU A 138 6.49 -10.15 0.96
CA LEU A 138 7.13 -11.42 1.30
C LEU A 138 7.33 -12.29 0.07
N ALA A 139 8.35 -13.14 0.10
CA ALA A 139 8.60 -14.10 -0.95
C ALA A 139 7.40 -15.05 -1.15
N SER A 140 7.02 -15.28 -2.41
CA SER A 140 5.90 -16.15 -2.80
C SER A 140 6.34 -17.62 -2.87
N THR A 141 6.96 -18.10 -1.79
CA THR A 141 7.39 -19.48 -1.64
C THR A 141 6.26 -20.35 -1.07
N LYS A 142 6.35 -21.68 -1.26
CA LYS A 142 5.39 -22.62 -0.68
C LYS A 142 5.43 -22.59 0.85
N GLU A 143 6.64 -22.59 1.40
CA GLU A 143 6.92 -22.49 2.83
C GLU A 143 7.90 -21.34 3.03
N LEU A 144 7.44 -20.26 3.65
CA LEU A 144 8.27 -19.09 3.92
C LEU A 144 9.24 -19.39 5.07
N LYS A 145 10.53 -19.15 4.82
CA LYS A 145 11.60 -19.24 5.83
C LYS A 145 12.11 -17.82 6.10
N TRP A 146 11.49 -17.18 7.06
CA TRP A 146 11.93 -15.85 7.48
C TRP A 146 13.15 -15.93 8.40
N PRO A 147 14.19 -15.06 8.23
CA PRO A 147 14.33 -14.03 7.21
C PRO A 147 15.02 -14.50 5.92
N ASP A 148 15.31 -15.79 5.76
CA ASP A 148 16.14 -16.35 4.68
C ASP A 148 15.53 -16.11 3.28
N ASP A 149 14.20 -16.11 3.17
CA ASP A 149 13.50 -15.89 1.90
C ASP A 149 13.35 -14.40 1.54
N GLY A 150 13.64 -13.51 2.46
CA GLY A 150 13.59 -12.06 2.27
C GLY A 150 12.23 -11.43 2.61
N GLU A 151 12.30 -10.17 3.01
CA GLU A 151 11.17 -9.26 3.26
C GLU A 151 11.55 -7.87 2.74
N ILE A 152 10.59 -7.16 2.15
CA ILE A 152 10.79 -5.81 1.61
C ILE A 152 9.68 -4.92 2.15
N ASP A 153 10.04 -3.96 3.00
CA ASP A 153 9.10 -3.01 3.61
C ASP A 153 9.14 -1.69 2.82
N ILE A 154 8.12 -1.50 1.98
CA ILE A 154 8.00 -0.31 1.13
C ILE A 154 7.66 0.91 1.99
N MET A 155 6.80 0.71 2.98
CA MET A 155 6.38 1.73 3.95
C MET A 155 5.98 1.07 5.25
N GLU A 156 6.58 1.52 6.33
CA GLU A 156 6.10 1.28 7.68
C GLU A 156 6.01 2.60 8.45
N HIS A 157 5.04 2.69 9.33
CA HIS A 157 4.82 3.82 10.23
C HIS A 157 4.33 3.32 11.59
N VAL A 158 4.78 3.96 12.67
CA VAL A 158 4.29 3.67 14.02
C VAL A 158 3.65 4.91 14.61
N GLY A 159 2.47 4.74 15.20
CA GLY A 159 1.66 5.86 15.65
C GLY A 159 2.24 6.67 16.81
N PHE A 160 3.27 6.17 17.52
CA PHE A 160 3.98 6.93 18.53
C PHE A 160 5.05 7.87 17.95
N ASP A 161 5.42 7.70 16.67
CA ASP A 161 6.39 8.53 15.96
C ASP A 161 5.74 9.08 14.68
N GLN A 162 4.69 9.89 14.88
CA GLN A 162 3.79 10.36 13.84
C GLN A 162 4.54 11.11 12.73
N GLY A 163 4.33 10.68 11.49
CA GLY A 163 4.91 11.29 10.30
C GLY A 163 6.31 10.77 9.97
N VAL A 164 6.87 9.86 10.74
CA VAL A 164 8.14 9.21 10.44
C VAL A 164 7.88 7.92 9.67
N ILE A 165 8.38 7.85 8.45
CA ILE A 165 8.19 6.73 7.52
C ILE A 165 9.51 5.95 7.42
N HIS A 166 9.39 4.64 7.57
CA HIS A 166 10.49 3.70 7.46
C HIS A 166 10.37 2.87 6.18
N ALA A 167 11.51 2.54 5.58
CA ALA A 167 11.65 1.49 4.59
C ALA A 167 12.77 0.55 5.04
N SER A 168 12.57 -0.74 4.83
CA SER A 168 13.56 -1.75 5.25
C SER A 168 13.65 -2.90 4.25
N THR A 169 14.75 -3.65 4.33
CA THR A 169 14.83 -5.00 3.76
C THR A 169 15.42 -5.94 4.80
N HIS A 170 14.84 -7.15 4.88
CA HIS A 170 15.32 -8.20 5.75
C HIS A 170 15.72 -9.43 4.93
N CYS A 171 16.85 -10.01 5.30
CA CYS A 171 17.36 -11.26 4.76
C CYS A 171 18.25 -11.94 5.80
N LYS A 172 18.69 -13.16 5.56
CA LYS A 172 19.47 -13.93 6.53
C LYS A 172 20.72 -13.20 7.06
N LYS A 173 21.41 -12.45 6.21
CA LYS A 173 22.60 -11.66 6.61
C LYS A 173 22.24 -10.34 7.30
N TYR A 174 21.06 -9.79 6.98
CA TYR A 174 20.64 -8.44 7.41
C TYR A 174 19.18 -8.43 7.86
N TYR A 175 18.91 -8.43 9.18
CA TYR A 175 17.55 -8.36 9.73
C TYR A 175 17.53 -7.77 11.14
N HIS A 176 16.35 -7.31 11.57
CA HIS A 176 16.21 -6.47 12.77
C HIS A 176 16.60 -7.18 14.08
N VAL A 177 16.40 -8.50 14.21
CA VAL A 177 16.69 -9.23 15.44
C VAL A 177 18.19 -9.18 15.80
N ILE A 178 19.07 -9.11 14.79
CA ILE A 178 20.51 -8.96 14.98
C ILE A 178 20.99 -7.50 14.74
N GLY A 179 20.05 -6.56 14.54
CA GLY A 179 20.36 -5.13 14.38
C GLY A 179 21.09 -4.76 13.10
N THR A 180 20.96 -5.56 12.03
CA THR A 180 21.73 -5.37 10.77
C THR A 180 20.88 -5.10 9.55
N GLN A 181 19.54 -5.00 9.68
CA GLN A 181 18.63 -4.70 8.57
C GLN A 181 19.08 -3.46 7.79
N LYS A 182 18.91 -3.48 6.49
CA LYS A 182 19.09 -2.27 5.69
C LYS A 182 17.83 -1.45 5.82
N THR A 183 17.93 -0.23 6.30
CA THR A 183 16.79 0.64 6.57
C THR A 183 17.10 2.09 6.26
N ALA A 184 16.06 2.86 5.94
CA ALA A 184 16.11 4.32 5.88
C ALA A 184 14.84 4.91 6.46
N VAL A 185 14.95 6.15 6.91
CA VAL A 185 13.88 6.89 7.56
C VAL A 185 13.71 8.24 6.87
N THR A 186 12.47 8.67 6.68
CA THR A 186 12.14 10.00 6.17
C THR A 186 10.91 10.56 6.88
N THR A 187 10.71 11.89 6.81
CA THR A 187 9.56 12.54 7.46
C THR A 187 8.55 12.99 6.43
N VAL A 188 7.28 12.63 6.67
CA VAL A 188 6.08 13.08 5.97
C VAL A 188 5.04 13.46 7.03
N ALA A 189 5.14 14.68 7.55
CA ALA A 189 4.41 15.12 8.75
C ALA A 189 2.87 14.98 8.63
N ASP A 190 2.33 15.12 7.44
CA ASP A 190 0.90 15.05 7.13
C ASP A 190 0.47 13.74 6.43
N CYS A 191 1.22 12.64 6.61
CA CYS A 191 0.92 11.33 6.01
C CYS A 191 -0.44 10.75 6.42
N SER A 192 -1.03 11.22 7.53
CA SER A 192 -2.36 10.84 7.99
C SER A 192 -3.46 11.82 7.55
N GLU A 193 -3.11 12.90 6.87
CA GLU A 193 -4.03 13.93 6.38
C GLU A 193 -4.15 13.91 4.86
N LYS A 194 -3.07 13.56 4.16
CA LYS A 194 -2.96 13.54 2.71
C LYS A 194 -2.57 12.16 2.18
N PHE A 195 -2.88 11.92 0.90
CA PHE A 195 -2.41 10.76 0.16
C PHE A 195 -1.02 11.02 -0.40
N TYR A 196 -0.16 10.01 -0.26
CA TYR A 196 1.18 9.95 -0.85
C TYR A 196 1.32 8.66 -1.65
N VAL A 197 2.16 8.66 -2.68
CA VAL A 197 2.50 7.47 -3.45
C VAL A 197 3.76 6.85 -2.87
N TYR A 198 3.60 5.75 -2.17
CA TYR A 198 4.70 4.92 -1.69
C TYR A 198 5.10 3.98 -2.81
N THR A 199 6.35 4.08 -3.24
CA THR A 199 6.82 3.39 -4.43
C THR A 199 8.08 2.59 -4.13
N MET A 200 8.14 1.38 -4.70
CA MET A 200 9.35 0.58 -4.83
C MET A 200 9.72 0.41 -6.30
N GLU A 201 10.98 0.63 -6.64
CA GLU A 201 11.60 0.14 -7.88
C GLU A 201 12.59 -0.95 -7.52
N TRP A 202 12.45 -2.11 -8.16
CA TRP A 202 13.19 -3.30 -7.83
C TRP A 202 13.64 -4.03 -9.10
N ASN A 203 14.94 -4.34 -9.14
CA ASN A 203 15.58 -5.11 -10.20
C ASN A 203 16.63 -6.08 -9.61
N ALA A 204 17.44 -6.73 -10.45
CA ALA A 204 18.46 -7.68 -10.01
C ALA A 204 19.58 -7.03 -9.15
N ASP A 205 19.81 -5.74 -9.32
CA ASP A 205 20.96 -5.04 -8.74
C ASP A 205 20.60 -4.14 -7.58
N SER A 206 19.32 -3.72 -7.47
CA SER A 206 18.92 -2.76 -6.43
C SER A 206 17.43 -2.78 -6.11
N ILE A 207 17.11 -2.33 -4.90
CA ILE A 207 15.77 -1.96 -4.45
C ILE A 207 15.83 -0.49 -4.03
N CYS A 208 14.98 0.34 -4.62
CA CYS A 208 14.88 1.77 -4.31
C CYS A 208 13.47 2.10 -3.84
N MET A 209 13.33 2.92 -2.79
CA MET A 209 12.03 3.39 -2.28
C MET A 209 11.88 4.90 -2.47
N PHE A 210 10.64 5.29 -2.79
CA PHE A 210 10.27 6.68 -3.03
C PHE A 210 8.98 7.00 -2.29
N ILE A 211 8.83 8.27 -1.92
CA ILE A 211 7.54 8.87 -1.55
C ILE A 211 7.26 9.97 -2.57
N ASP A 212 6.15 9.81 -3.30
CA ASP A 212 5.87 10.51 -4.55
C ASP A 212 7.02 10.28 -5.55
N GLN A 213 7.81 11.32 -5.86
CA GLN A 213 8.96 11.20 -6.74
C GLN A 213 10.30 11.27 -6.01
N LYS A 214 10.29 11.47 -4.69
CA LYS A 214 11.50 11.64 -3.89
C LYS A 214 12.02 10.30 -3.40
N LYS A 215 13.16 9.88 -3.96
CA LYS A 215 13.88 8.70 -3.48
C LYS A 215 14.49 8.97 -2.10
N TYR A 216 14.30 8.02 -1.15
CA TYR A 216 14.85 8.13 0.20
C TYR A 216 15.58 6.87 0.68
N PHE A 217 15.42 5.73 -0.02
CA PHE A 217 16.11 4.49 0.31
C PHE A 217 16.70 3.85 -0.94
N THR A 218 17.85 3.24 -0.81
CA THR A 218 18.45 2.36 -1.81
C THR A 218 19.26 1.29 -1.12
N VAL A 219 19.00 0.03 -1.45
CA VAL A 219 19.87 -1.10 -1.14
C VAL A 219 20.34 -1.73 -2.43
N THR A 220 21.65 -2.02 -2.50
CA THR A 220 22.29 -2.59 -3.69
C THR A 220 22.69 -4.03 -3.41
N ASN A 221 22.52 -4.89 -4.42
CA ASN A 221 22.97 -6.26 -4.38
C ASN A 221 24.49 -6.31 -4.26
N GLU A 222 24.97 -6.94 -3.21
CA GLU A 222 26.42 -7.13 -2.96
C GLU A 222 27.03 -8.24 -3.82
N HIS A 223 26.19 -9.02 -4.54
CA HIS A 223 26.57 -10.20 -5.32
C HIS A 223 27.35 -11.24 -4.48
N THR A 224 27.03 -11.36 -3.18
CA THR A 224 27.69 -12.27 -2.24
C THR A 224 26.84 -13.51 -1.92
N GLY A 225 25.73 -13.70 -2.66
CA GLY A 225 24.85 -14.87 -2.58
C GLY A 225 23.53 -14.61 -1.83
N ASN A 226 22.73 -15.64 -1.70
CA ASN A 226 21.33 -15.60 -1.24
C ASN A 226 21.19 -15.09 0.20
N ASP A 227 22.16 -15.33 1.07
CA ASP A 227 22.10 -14.86 2.46
C ASP A 227 22.05 -13.32 2.55
N ALA A 228 22.62 -12.61 1.56
CA ALA A 228 22.62 -11.15 1.46
C ALA A 228 21.56 -10.60 0.49
N TRP A 229 21.15 -11.38 -0.52
CA TRP A 229 20.24 -10.94 -1.57
C TRP A 229 19.29 -12.06 -2.01
N PRO A 230 18.23 -12.37 -1.25
CA PRO A 230 17.22 -13.35 -1.65
C PRO A 230 16.13 -12.77 -2.57
N PHE A 231 16.29 -11.54 -3.05
CA PHE A 231 15.27 -10.76 -3.76
C PHE A 231 15.21 -11.01 -5.26
N ASP A 232 15.68 -12.16 -5.75
CA ASP A 232 15.65 -12.57 -7.15
C ASP A 232 14.60 -13.65 -7.47
N LYS A 233 13.57 -13.74 -6.65
CA LYS A 233 12.41 -14.62 -6.76
C LYS A 233 11.09 -13.81 -6.72
N PRO A 234 9.93 -14.39 -7.03
CA PRO A 234 8.64 -13.69 -6.90
C PRO A 234 8.31 -13.35 -5.45
N PHE A 235 7.77 -12.14 -5.26
CA PHE A 235 7.22 -11.63 -4.01
C PHE A 235 5.76 -11.21 -4.21
N HIS A 236 4.96 -11.28 -3.16
CA HIS A 236 3.59 -10.78 -3.10
C HIS A 236 3.47 -9.61 -2.14
N LEU A 237 2.51 -8.73 -2.42
CA LEU A 237 2.23 -7.53 -1.62
C LEU A 237 1.34 -7.87 -0.43
N LEU A 238 1.62 -7.22 0.69
CA LEU A 238 0.81 -7.26 1.90
C LEU A 238 0.45 -5.82 2.32
N LEU A 239 -0.79 -5.64 2.76
CA LEU A 239 -1.33 -4.37 3.27
C LEU A 239 -2.05 -4.64 4.58
N ASN A 240 -1.65 -3.99 5.67
CA ASN A 240 -2.27 -4.18 6.99
C ASN A 240 -2.14 -2.97 7.91
N ILE A 241 -2.91 -2.98 8.98
CA ILE A 241 -2.65 -2.20 10.19
C ILE A 241 -2.51 -3.18 11.34
N ALA A 242 -1.31 -3.30 11.90
CA ALA A 242 -1.11 -3.97 13.18
C ALA A 242 -1.47 -3.03 14.35
N VAL A 243 -1.76 -3.60 15.52
CA VAL A 243 -2.01 -2.87 16.76
C VAL A 243 -1.06 -3.40 17.83
N GLY A 244 -0.31 -2.51 18.45
CA GLY A 244 0.67 -2.89 19.47
C GLY A 244 1.90 -3.57 18.87
N GLY A 245 2.28 -4.70 19.47
CA GLY A 245 3.51 -5.40 19.11
C GLY A 245 4.78 -4.77 19.70
N PHE A 246 5.92 -5.44 19.50
CA PHE A 246 7.20 -4.99 20.06
C PHE A 246 7.58 -3.57 19.60
N TRP A 247 7.21 -3.20 18.39
CA TRP A 247 7.52 -1.87 17.85
C TRP A 247 6.31 -0.93 17.90
N GLY A 248 5.21 -1.23 17.26
CA GLY A 248 4.01 -0.37 17.26
C GLY A 248 3.49 -0.05 18.67
N GLY A 249 3.66 -1.01 19.60
CA GLY A 249 3.27 -0.88 21.00
C GLY A 249 4.35 -0.38 21.97
N ALA A 250 5.55 -0.02 21.48
CA ALA A 250 6.71 0.33 22.33
C ALA A 250 6.47 1.50 23.28
N LYS A 251 5.51 2.37 22.99
CA LYS A 251 5.07 3.48 23.87
C LYS A 251 3.67 3.29 24.43
N GLY A 252 3.09 2.09 24.30
CA GLY A 252 1.74 1.73 24.70
C GLY A 252 0.74 1.78 23.54
N ILE A 253 -0.53 1.58 23.89
CA ILE A 253 -1.67 1.63 22.97
C ILE A 253 -2.71 2.55 23.59
N ASP A 254 -3.15 3.57 22.83
CA ASP A 254 -4.32 4.36 23.19
C ASP A 254 -5.53 3.82 22.42
N ASP A 255 -6.32 2.97 23.06
CA ASP A 255 -7.48 2.33 22.44
C ASP A 255 -8.69 3.28 22.29
N ASN A 256 -8.65 4.48 22.89
CA ASN A 256 -9.71 5.49 22.73
C ASN A 256 -9.67 6.19 21.38
N ILE A 257 -8.55 6.09 20.64
CA ILE A 257 -8.44 6.68 19.30
C ILE A 257 -9.09 5.82 18.21
N LEU A 258 -9.39 4.55 18.52
CA LEU A 258 -9.97 3.62 17.55
C LEU A 258 -11.46 3.93 17.27
N PRO A 259 -11.94 3.73 16.04
CA PRO A 259 -11.26 3.09 14.91
C PRO A 259 -10.22 4.00 14.24
N GLN A 260 -9.19 3.37 13.66
CA GLN A 260 -8.20 4.02 12.79
C GLN A 260 -8.14 3.29 11.44
N LYS A 261 -7.87 4.02 10.36
CA LYS A 261 -7.90 3.45 9.03
C LYS A 261 -6.72 3.90 8.16
N MET A 262 -6.27 3.00 7.30
CA MET A 262 -5.46 3.27 6.13
C MET A 262 -6.38 3.31 4.92
N GLU A 263 -6.36 4.42 4.18
CA GLU A 263 -7.12 4.60 2.94
C GLU A 263 -6.17 4.46 1.76
N ILE A 264 -6.49 3.59 0.80
CA ILE A 264 -5.66 3.32 -0.37
C ILE A 264 -6.46 3.67 -1.62
N ASP A 265 -5.94 4.61 -2.42
CA ASP A 265 -6.56 5.13 -3.63
C ASP A 265 -6.36 4.16 -4.81
N TYR A 266 -5.13 3.64 -4.94
CA TYR A 266 -4.80 2.61 -5.91
C TYR A 266 -3.57 1.79 -5.51
N VAL A 267 -3.47 0.61 -6.12
CA VAL A 267 -2.24 -0.19 -6.18
C VAL A 267 -1.96 -0.50 -7.65
N ARG A 268 -0.71 -0.25 -8.09
CA ARG A 268 -0.28 -0.46 -9.47
C ARG A 268 1.07 -1.14 -9.52
N VAL A 269 1.21 -2.09 -10.43
CA VAL A 269 2.47 -2.80 -10.66
C VAL A 269 2.86 -2.69 -12.13
N TYR A 270 4.09 -2.28 -12.35
CA TYR A 270 4.67 -2.09 -13.68
C TYR A 270 5.90 -3.00 -13.81
N GLN A 271 6.05 -3.63 -14.96
CA GLN A 271 7.22 -4.46 -15.28
C GLN A 271 7.76 -4.10 -16.67
N GLU A 272 9.04 -4.36 -16.89
CA GLU A 272 9.65 -4.31 -18.22
C GLU A 272 9.00 -5.34 -19.13
N LYS A 273 9.10 -5.09 -20.47
CA LYS A 273 8.55 -6.02 -21.47
C LYS A 273 9.39 -7.28 -21.59
#